data_70759a3fc574002666c8cc33f09da637
#
_entry.id   70759a3fc574002666c8cc33f09da637
#
_cell.length_a   1.000
_cell.length_b   1.000
_cell.length_c   1.000
_cell.angle_alpha   90.00
_cell.angle_beta   90.00
_cell.angle_gamma   90.00
#
_symmetry.space_group_name_H-M   'P 1'
#
loop_
_entity.id
_entity.type
_entity.pdbx_description
1 polymer ?
#
loop_
_entity_poly.entity_id
_entity_poly.type
_entity_poly.pdbx_seq_one_letter_code
_entity_poly.pdbx_strand_id
1 'polypeptide(L)'
;MQGKDAAQGFSGRRLRRLLYLVLLAVVVGLSISYWSWVDAQARALVVISSVLDTPVLTAAVEAAGGEPLRSSAPVAGNPALIVRPAGEGPWPAIFLVNGTVPEGRKLPAVRNLAEGFARAGYLVVVPDLPGLTEDRITPRTADATTQVAREVSAKPDTAGGKVALVGVSTGATLALLAAEDPALRGKISLVAGVAPYSNIKTVLNIATTGHYRRPDGELVHYEVTPFLSYVVARSLVATLPSGEDRRTLAAELGAAGRESPHPLSGLRSRQTDDLGPGAKSVVGLLANRDPKRFEALYAALPDETRQDLEELSPLAGTGKISVPVELATGPHDKYFPPSQSYGLVRIAPERRVTVTGALDHAELNVSLEDMQALATFDAFVVRSLRTARVED
;
A
#
# COMPACT_ATOMS: atom_id res chain seq x y z
N MET A 1 -5.36 -39.87 -72.61
CA MET A 1 -5.24 -40.12 -71.12
C MET A 1 -3.83 -39.69 -70.73
N GLN A 2 -3.66 -38.49 -70.31
CA GLN A 2 -2.47 -38.03 -69.59
C GLN A 2 -2.78 -36.67 -68.94
N GLY A 3 -2.74 -36.58 -67.63
CA GLY A 3 -2.93 -35.31 -66.96
C GLY A 3 -3.44 -35.49 -65.57
N LYS A 4 -2.62 -35.98 -64.64
CA LYS A 4 -2.80 -35.84 -63.18
C LYS A 4 -1.48 -36.25 -62.52
N ASP A 5 -0.55 -35.32 -62.24
CA ASP A 5 0.49 -35.53 -61.26
C ASP A 5 1.40 -34.26 -61.05
N ALA A 6 0.77 -33.05 -61.07
CA ALA A 6 1.54 -31.83 -60.87
C ALA A 6 1.10 -30.97 -59.64
N ALA A 7 0.17 -31.47 -58.79
CA ALA A 7 -0.41 -30.61 -57.74
C ALA A 7 0.00 -30.90 -56.29
N GLN A 8 0.86 -31.88 -56.00
CA GLN A 8 1.15 -32.28 -54.59
C GLN A 8 2.51 -31.82 -54.04
N GLY A 9 3.39 -31.22 -54.84
CA GLY A 9 4.75 -30.85 -54.39
C GLY A 9 4.88 -29.48 -53.70
N PHE A 10 3.88 -28.59 -53.83
CA PHE A 10 4.00 -27.19 -53.42
C PHE A 10 3.48 -26.89 -51.99
N SER A 11 2.67 -27.74 -51.41
CA SER A 11 2.05 -27.51 -50.10
C SER A 11 2.98 -27.85 -48.91
N GLY A 12 3.78 -28.90 -49.02
CA GLY A 12 4.63 -29.38 -47.92
C GLY A 12 5.79 -28.44 -47.54
N ARG A 13 6.38 -27.74 -48.52
CA ARG A 13 7.45 -26.77 -48.23
C ARG A 13 6.94 -25.48 -47.58
N ARG A 14 5.76 -25.03 -47.97
CA ARG A 14 5.10 -23.85 -47.33
C ARG A 14 4.66 -24.18 -45.91
N LEU A 15 4.09 -25.35 -45.67
CA LEU A 15 3.69 -25.82 -44.36
C LEU A 15 4.90 -25.96 -43.40
N ARG A 16 6.01 -26.54 -43.88
CA ARG A 16 7.26 -26.64 -43.10
C ARG A 16 7.83 -25.26 -42.76
N ARG A 17 7.85 -24.31 -43.68
CA ARG A 17 8.30 -22.94 -43.43
C ARG A 17 7.41 -22.24 -42.40
N LEU A 18 6.10 -22.41 -42.46
CA LEU A 18 5.17 -21.87 -41.50
C LEU A 18 5.40 -22.48 -40.11
N LEU A 19 5.59 -23.78 -40.01
CA LEU A 19 5.93 -24.49 -38.78
C LEU A 19 7.24 -23.99 -38.16
N TYR A 20 8.27 -23.75 -38.95
CA TYR A 20 9.55 -23.18 -38.46
C TYR A 20 9.36 -21.73 -37.97
N LEU A 21 8.56 -20.91 -38.66
CA LEU A 21 8.27 -19.53 -38.22
C LEU A 21 7.49 -19.51 -36.93
N VAL A 22 6.49 -20.38 -36.77
CA VAL A 22 5.72 -20.51 -35.51
C VAL A 22 6.63 -21.01 -34.39
N LEU A 23 7.45 -22.03 -34.63
CA LEU A 23 8.37 -22.52 -33.63
C LEU A 23 9.40 -21.46 -33.22
N LEU A 24 9.94 -20.71 -34.17
CA LEU A 24 10.84 -19.59 -33.89
C LEU A 24 10.14 -18.50 -33.06
N ALA A 25 8.92 -18.13 -33.44
CA ALA A 25 8.12 -17.13 -32.67
C ALA A 25 7.84 -17.60 -31.25
N VAL A 26 7.52 -18.89 -31.06
CA VAL A 26 7.35 -19.49 -29.74
C VAL A 26 8.63 -19.46 -28.91
N VAL A 27 9.76 -19.86 -29.54
CA VAL A 27 11.07 -19.84 -28.86
C VAL A 27 11.48 -18.42 -28.48
N VAL A 28 11.32 -17.46 -29.40
CA VAL A 28 11.58 -16.03 -29.11
C VAL A 28 10.64 -15.51 -28.01
N GLY A 29 9.35 -15.81 -28.07
CA GLY A 29 8.39 -15.41 -27.05
C GLY A 29 8.71 -15.99 -25.67
N LEU A 30 9.07 -17.27 -25.61
CA LEU A 30 9.51 -17.91 -24.37
C LEU A 30 10.82 -17.31 -23.84
N SER A 31 11.77 -16.99 -24.72
CA SER A 31 13.06 -16.38 -24.36
C SER A 31 12.85 -14.98 -23.79
N ILE A 32 11.98 -14.17 -24.40
CA ILE A 32 11.62 -12.83 -23.91
C ILE A 32 10.92 -12.93 -22.55
N SER A 33 9.94 -13.84 -22.41
CA SER A 33 9.21 -14.04 -21.15
C SER A 33 10.14 -14.53 -20.03
N TYR A 34 11.05 -15.44 -20.33
CA TYR A 34 12.02 -15.93 -19.37
C TYR A 34 13.00 -14.83 -18.95
N TRP A 35 13.48 -14.02 -19.89
CA TRP A 35 14.38 -12.91 -19.61
C TRP A 35 13.73 -11.83 -18.74
N SER A 36 12.48 -11.46 -19.04
CA SER A 36 11.74 -10.48 -18.24
C SER A 36 11.52 -10.98 -16.80
N TRP A 37 11.37 -12.29 -16.62
CA TRP A 37 11.25 -12.89 -15.28
C TRP A 37 12.58 -12.87 -14.52
N VAL A 38 13.70 -13.20 -15.16
CA VAL A 38 15.05 -13.16 -14.58
C VAL A 38 15.43 -11.73 -14.19
N ASP A 39 15.14 -10.74 -15.04
CA ASP A 39 15.38 -9.33 -14.75
C ASP A 39 14.57 -8.86 -13.55
N ALA A 40 13.28 -9.23 -13.49
CA ALA A 40 12.43 -8.88 -12.35
C ALA A 40 12.90 -9.56 -11.05
N GLN A 41 13.38 -10.80 -11.13
CA GLN A 41 13.94 -11.51 -9.98
C GLN A 41 15.21 -10.83 -9.47
N ALA A 42 16.11 -10.42 -10.38
CA ALA A 42 17.32 -9.68 -10.00
C ALA A 42 16.97 -8.35 -9.28
N ARG A 43 15.98 -7.63 -9.81
CA ARG A 43 15.47 -6.38 -9.18
C ARG A 43 14.82 -6.63 -7.83
N ALA A 44 14.03 -7.70 -7.69
CA ALA A 44 13.41 -8.08 -6.43
C ALA A 44 14.46 -8.37 -5.35
N LEU A 45 15.53 -9.08 -5.72
CA LEU A 45 16.66 -9.31 -4.81
C LEU A 45 17.32 -8.01 -4.37
N VAL A 46 17.50 -7.03 -5.27
CA VAL A 46 18.01 -5.69 -4.95
C VAL A 46 17.11 -4.98 -3.94
N VAL A 47 15.80 -4.98 -4.17
CA VAL A 47 14.83 -4.32 -3.28
C VAL A 47 14.76 -5.02 -1.92
N ILE A 48 14.67 -6.34 -1.89
CA ILE A 48 14.56 -7.13 -0.64
C ILE A 48 15.84 -6.97 0.19
N SER A 49 17.04 -7.03 -0.44
CA SER A 49 18.31 -6.86 0.26
C SER A 49 18.47 -5.49 0.90
N SER A 50 17.91 -4.44 0.28
CA SER A 50 17.96 -3.07 0.84
C SER A 50 17.12 -2.92 2.12
N VAL A 51 16.11 -3.78 2.32
CA VAL A 51 15.26 -3.79 3.53
C VAL A 51 15.88 -4.65 4.62
N LEU A 52 16.59 -5.74 4.24
CA LEU A 52 17.13 -6.73 5.18
C LEU A 52 18.42 -6.28 5.89
N ASP A 53 19.02 -5.16 5.47
CA ASP A 53 20.27 -4.61 6.01
C ASP A 53 21.36 -5.66 6.23
N THR A 54 21.54 -6.56 5.23
CA THR A 54 22.57 -7.61 5.27
C THR A 54 23.83 -7.12 4.57
N PRO A 55 24.95 -6.90 5.28
CA PRO A 55 26.15 -6.21 4.74
C PRO A 55 26.73 -6.86 3.47
N VAL A 56 26.67 -8.17 3.36
CA VAL A 56 27.23 -8.92 2.21
C VAL A 56 26.40 -8.75 0.96
N LEU A 57 25.06 -8.79 1.07
CA LEU A 57 24.15 -8.58 -0.05
C LEU A 57 24.14 -7.10 -0.46
N THR A 58 24.18 -6.19 0.49
CA THR A 58 24.20 -4.74 0.25
C THR A 58 25.41 -4.35 -0.59
N ALA A 59 26.62 -4.82 -0.26
CA ALA A 59 27.83 -4.52 -1.02
C ALA A 59 27.78 -5.05 -2.47
N ALA A 60 27.24 -6.24 -2.70
CA ALA A 60 27.10 -6.81 -4.04
C ALA A 60 26.06 -6.03 -4.88
N VAL A 61 24.97 -5.58 -4.26
CA VAL A 61 23.91 -4.80 -4.89
C VAL A 61 24.38 -3.37 -5.20
N GLU A 62 25.14 -2.75 -4.32
CA GLU A 62 25.76 -1.43 -4.53
C GLU A 62 26.75 -1.45 -5.71
N ALA A 63 27.54 -2.52 -5.82
CA ALA A 63 28.46 -2.70 -6.93
C ALA A 63 27.77 -2.90 -8.29
N ALA A 64 26.56 -3.49 -8.30
CA ALA A 64 25.84 -3.82 -9.53
C ALA A 64 24.90 -2.69 -10.03
N GLY A 65 24.31 -1.88 -9.11
CA GLY A 65 23.22 -0.95 -9.44
C GLY A 65 23.64 0.52 -9.58
N GLY A 66 24.89 0.87 -9.33
CA GLY A 66 25.33 2.28 -9.24
C GLY A 66 24.75 3.02 -8.02
N GLU A 67 25.30 4.20 -7.73
CA GLU A 67 24.83 5.01 -6.60
C GLU A 67 23.60 5.84 -7.02
N PRO A 68 22.44 5.70 -6.34
CA PRO A 68 21.25 6.47 -6.65
C PRO A 68 21.45 7.95 -6.33
N LEU A 69 20.85 8.82 -7.12
CA LEU A 69 20.87 10.25 -6.90
C LEU A 69 19.68 10.66 -6.01
N ARG A 70 19.98 11.33 -4.90
CA ARG A 70 18.98 11.81 -3.94
C ARG A 70 18.79 13.30 -4.06
N SER A 71 17.54 13.74 -4.02
CA SER A 71 17.15 15.14 -3.93
C SER A 71 15.95 15.31 -3.02
N SER A 72 15.72 16.52 -2.54
CA SER A 72 14.53 16.86 -1.76
C SER A 72 13.86 18.06 -2.42
N ALA A 73 12.61 17.90 -2.78
CA ALA A 73 11.77 18.95 -3.36
C ALA A 73 10.32 18.73 -2.96
N PRO A 74 9.49 19.77 -2.84
CA PRO A 74 8.06 19.58 -2.62
C PRO A 74 7.40 18.94 -3.86
N VAL A 75 6.46 18.03 -3.63
CA VAL A 75 5.61 17.44 -4.66
C VAL A 75 4.16 17.64 -4.22
N ALA A 76 3.36 18.28 -5.03
CA ALA A 76 2.01 18.76 -4.70
C ALA A 76 1.97 19.50 -3.33
N GLY A 77 2.97 20.34 -3.09
CA GLY A 77 3.08 21.10 -1.84
C GLY A 77 3.58 20.31 -0.61
N ASN A 78 3.81 18.99 -0.73
CA ASN A 78 4.28 18.14 0.35
C ASN A 78 5.80 17.95 0.27
N PRO A 79 6.57 18.13 1.36
CA PRO A 79 8.00 17.84 1.35
C PRO A 79 8.24 16.39 0.94
N ALA A 80 9.09 16.16 -0.05
CA ALA A 80 9.35 14.82 -0.56
C ALA A 80 10.84 14.52 -0.72
N LEU A 81 11.20 13.25 -0.50
CA LEU A 81 12.45 12.65 -0.94
C LEU A 81 12.25 12.10 -2.35
N ILE A 82 13.12 12.45 -3.26
CA ILE A 82 13.15 11.94 -4.64
C ILE A 82 14.46 11.19 -4.81
N VAL A 83 14.37 9.91 -5.16
CA VAL A 83 15.52 9.05 -5.41
C VAL A 83 15.41 8.51 -6.84
N ARG A 84 16.45 8.72 -7.62
CA ARG A 84 16.47 8.29 -9.03
C ARG A 84 17.68 7.42 -9.34
N PRO A 85 17.59 6.55 -10.34
CA PRO A 85 18.75 5.81 -10.83
C PRO A 85 19.85 6.75 -11.29
N ALA A 86 21.08 6.25 -11.36
CA ALA A 86 22.15 6.92 -12.09
C ALA A 86 21.85 6.93 -13.58
N GLY A 87 22.30 7.97 -14.30
CA GLY A 87 22.11 8.12 -15.74
C GLY A 87 20.94 9.04 -16.12
N GLU A 88 20.47 8.91 -17.35
CA GLU A 88 19.40 9.72 -17.92
C GLU A 88 18.08 8.96 -17.97
N GLY A 89 16.95 9.66 -17.66
CA GLY A 89 15.59 9.13 -17.74
C GLY A 89 14.99 9.23 -19.16
N PRO A 90 13.69 9.00 -19.30
CA PRO A 90 12.73 8.80 -18.20
C PRO A 90 12.77 7.40 -17.60
N TRP A 91 12.33 7.26 -16.32
CA TRP A 91 12.29 5.99 -15.61
C TRP A 91 10.87 5.57 -15.24
N PRO A 92 10.56 4.27 -15.12
CA PRO A 92 9.36 3.81 -14.43
C PRO A 92 9.30 4.44 -13.04
N ALA A 93 8.16 5.04 -12.68
CA ALA A 93 8.04 5.79 -11.43
C ALA A 93 7.29 5.00 -10.36
N ILE A 94 7.77 5.09 -9.12
CA ILE A 94 7.14 4.60 -7.92
C ILE A 94 6.81 5.78 -7.01
N PHE A 95 5.57 5.91 -6.61
CA PHE A 95 5.16 6.73 -5.48
C PHE A 95 5.07 5.83 -4.26
N LEU A 96 6.01 5.96 -3.34
CA LEU A 96 6.07 5.18 -2.09
C LEU A 96 5.29 5.92 -1.00
N VAL A 97 4.16 5.34 -0.62
CA VAL A 97 3.25 5.87 0.42
C VAL A 97 3.55 5.18 1.73
N ASN A 98 4.16 5.92 2.65
CA ASN A 98 4.50 5.39 3.96
C ASN A 98 3.27 5.22 4.87
N GLY A 99 3.40 4.42 5.93
CA GLY A 99 2.42 4.37 7.01
C GLY A 99 2.54 5.56 7.97
N THR A 100 1.79 5.52 9.06
CA THR A 100 1.85 6.53 10.14
C THR A 100 3.11 6.37 10.97
N VAL A 101 4.14 7.14 10.64
CA VAL A 101 5.42 7.18 11.37
C VAL A 101 5.93 8.63 11.47
N PRO A 102 6.38 9.09 12.66
CA PRO A 102 6.79 10.48 12.88
C PRO A 102 7.98 10.92 12.02
N GLU A 103 8.91 10.01 11.75
CA GLU A 103 10.09 10.27 10.93
C GLU A 103 9.74 10.48 9.46
N GLY A 104 8.56 9.96 9.01
CA GLY A 104 8.11 10.07 7.63
C GLY A 104 9.16 9.54 6.64
N ARG A 105 9.47 10.35 5.60
CA ARG A 105 10.49 10.04 4.60
C ARG A 105 11.91 9.92 5.14
N LYS A 106 12.16 10.35 6.40
CA LYS A 106 13.49 10.30 7.04
C LYS A 106 13.75 8.97 7.73
N LEU A 107 12.71 8.12 7.92
CA LEU A 107 12.88 6.81 8.54
C LEU A 107 13.91 5.98 7.75
N PRO A 108 14.94 5.43 8.38
CA PRO A 108 16.00 4.68 7.68
C PRO A 108 15.44 3.56 6.79
N ALA A 109 14.49 2.76 7.27
CA ALA A 109 13.87 1.69 6.49
C ALA A 109 13.18 2.20 5.21
N VAL A 110 12.51 3.36 5.29
CA VAL A 110 11.85 3.99 4.12
C VAL A 110 12.88 4.48 3.11
N ARG A 111 13.97 5.07 3.59
CA ARG A 111 15.07 5.52 2.72
C ARG A 111 15.76 4.35 2.03
N ASN A 112 16.09 3.30 2.78
CA ASN A 112 16.71 2.10 2.25
C ASN A 112 15.83 1.45 1.18
N LEU A 113 14.53 1.34 1.43
CA LEU A 113 13.57 0.83 0.45
C LEU A 113 13.51 1.71 -0.81
N ALA A 114 13.47 3.04 -0.67
CA ALA A 114 13.46 3.96 -1.80
C ALA A 114 14.75 3.85 -2.62
N GLU A 115 15.90 3.72 -1.97
CA GLU A 115 17.19 3.50 -2.62
C GLU A 115 17.27 2.14 -3.33
N GLY A 116 16.72 1.10 -2.70
CA GLY A 116 16.60 -0.23 -3.31
C GLY A 116 15.79 -0.20 -4.61
N PHE A 117 14.64 0.46 -4.62
CA PHE A 117 13.87 0.67 -5.84
C PHE A 117 14.64 1.50 -6.88
N ALA A 118 15.37 2.53 -6.47
CA ALA A 118 16.15 3.33 -7.41
C ALA A 118 17.32 2.55 -8.02
N ARG A 119 18.03 1.71 -7.22
CA ARG A 119 19.03 0.76 -7.74
C ARG A 119 18.41 -0.28 -8.68
N ALA A 120 17.16 -0.65 -8.44
CA ALA A 120 16.38 -1.52 -9.32
C ALA A 120 15.88 -0.80 -10.60
N GLY A 121 16.19 0.48 -10.80
CA GLY A 121 15.91 1.24 -12.01
C GLY A 121 14.60 2.02 -11.98
N TYR A 122 14.08 2.41 -10.82
CA TYR A 122 12.84 3.18 -10.68
C TYR A 122 13.12 4.60 -10.16
N LEU A 123 12.41 5.59 -10.68
CA LEU A 123 12.26 6.89 -10.03
C LEU A 123 11.34 6.73 -8.83
N VAL A 124 11.80 7.10 -7.63
CA VAL A 124 11.02 6.94 -6.41
C VAL A 124 10.72 8.29 -5.78
N VAL A 125 9.47 8.52 -5.45
CA VAL A 125 9.02 9.72 -4.73
C VAL A 125 8.39 9.30 -3.41
N VAL A 126 8.90 9.85 -2.30
CA VAL A 126 8.43 9.58 -0.93
C VAL A 126 8.06 10.90 -0.27
N PRO A 127 6.80 11.32 -0.26
CA PRO A 127 6.38 12.54 0.42
C PRO A 127 6.09 12.33 1.91
N ASP A 128 6.18 13.39 2.69
CA ASP A 128 5.50 13.48 3.98
C ASP A 128 4.08 13.98 3.76
N LEU A 129 3.12 13.07 3.75
CA LEU A 129 1.71 13.40 3.60
C LEU A 129 1.12 13.98 4.89
N PRO A 130 0.16 14.91 4.81
CA PRO A 130 -0.46 15.53 5.97
C PRO A 130 -1.03 14.50 6.95
N GLY A 131 -0.67 14.61 8.20
CA GLY A 131 -1.16 13.75 9.28
C GLY A 131 -0.36 12.46 9.50
N LEU A 132 0.30 11.88 8.49
CA LEU A 132 1.03 10.60 8.68
C LEU A 132 2.20 10.72 9.66
N THR A 133 2.91 11.84 9.65
CA THR A 133 3.97 12.14 10.62
C THR A 133 3.44 12.57 11.99
N GLU A 134 2.13 12.70 12.13
CA GLU A 134 1.42 13.11 13.34
C GLU A 134 0.53 11.97 13.89
N ASP A 135 0.79 10.72 13.47
CA ASP A 135 0.05 9.52 13.87
C ASP A 135 -1.46 9.64 13.66
N ARG A 136 -1.89 10.22 12.54
CA ARG A 136 -3.31 10.34 12.17
C ARG A 136 -3.51 10.30 10.66
N ILE A 137 -4.70 9.91 10.24
CA ILE A 137 -5.19 9.95 8.87
C ILE A 137 -6.50 10.73 8.82
N THR A 138 -6.69 11.49 7.74
CA THR A 138 -7.89 12.30 7.51
C THR A 138 -8.21 12.30 6.02
N PRO A 139 -9.41 12.73 5.58
CA PRO A 139 -9.72 12.91 4.16
C PRO A 139 -8.66 13.77 3.43
N ARG A 140 -8.14 14.81 4.09
CA ARG A 140 -7.03 15.61 3.57
C ARG A 140 -5.77 14.80 3.25
N THR A 141 -5.51 13.73 4.01
CA THR A 141 -4.38 12.81 3.73
C THR A 141 -4.63 12.05 2.42
N ALA A 142 -5.85 11.57 2.20
CA ALA A 142 -6.25 10.88 0.97
C ALA A 142 -6.18 11.82 -0.25
N ASP A 143 -6.71 13.04 -0.13
CA ASP A 143 -6.63 14.06 -1.18
C ASP A 143 -5.19 14.39 -1.56
N ALA A 144 -4.32 14.60 -0.56
CA ALA A 144 -2.90 14.88 -0.80
C ALA A 144 -2.22 13.69 -1.51
N THR A 145 -2.59 12.45 -1.18
CA THR A 145 -2.09 11.25 -1.86
C THR A 145 -2.45 11.27 -3.34
N THR A 146 -3.70 11.55 -3.67
CA THR A 146 -4.18 11.68 -5.06
C THR A 146 -3.43 12.80 -5.81
N GLN A 147 -3.25 13.97 -5.19
CA GLN A 147 -2.55 15.09 -5.78
C GLN A 147 -1.08 14.78 -6.08
N VAL A 148 -0.38 14.12 -5.13
CA VAL A 148 1.01 13.67 -5.33
C VAL A 148 1.08 12.66 -6.48
N ALA A 149 0.21 11.65 -6.52
CA ALA A 149 0.18 10.67 -7.59
C ALA A 149 0.00 11.32 -8.97
N ARG A 150 -0.88 12.31 -9.05
CA ARG A 150 -1.13 13.10 -10.28
C ARG A 150 0.12 13.87 -10.72
N GLU A 151 0.78 14.55 -9.80
CA GLU A 151 1.99 15.32 -10.12
C GLU A 151 3.14 14.40 -10.52
N VAL A 152 3.35 13.27 -9.81
CA VAL A 152 4.40 12.30 -10.14
C VAL A 152 4.18 11.71 -11.53
N SER A 153 2.94 11.33 -11.87
CA SER A 153 2.63 10.82 -13.21
C SER A 153 2.88 11.83 -14.34
N ALA A 154 2.79 13.12 -14.05
CA ALA A 154 2.99 14.18 -15.01
C ALA A 154 4.44 14.67 -15.13
N LYS A 155 5.37 14.18 -14.31
CA LYS A 155 6.79 14.59 -14.38
C LYS A 155 7.43 14.12 -15.69
N PRO A 156 8.28 14.94 -16.33
CA PRO A 156 9.01 14.56 -17.55
C PRO A 156 9.89 13.29 -17.34
N ASP A 157 10.40 13.11 -16.13
CA ASP A 157 11.25 11.98 -15.77
C ASP A 157 10.44 10.68 -15.54
N THR A 158 9.10 10.73 -15.59
CA THR A 158 8.22 9.56 -15.44
C THR A 158 7.96 8.92 -16.80
N ALA A 159 8.44 7.70 -16.99
CA ALA A 159 8.23 6.94 -18.22
C ALA A 159 6.73 6.67 -18.45
N GLY A 160 6.27 6.86 -19.69
CA GLY A 160 4.91 6.56 -20.12
C GLY A 160 3.81 7.37 -19.38
N GLY A 161 4.17 8.40 -18.58
CA GLY A 161 3.20 9.19 -17.82
C GLY A 161 2.39 8.38 -16.78
N LYS A 162 2.90 7.23 -16.33
CA LYS A 162 2.26 6.35 -15.37
C LYS A 162 3.13 6.14 -14.14
N VAL A 163 2.50 6.01 -12.98
CA VAL A 163 3.15 5.77 -11.69
C VAL A 163 2.61 4.51 -11.03
N ALA A 164 3.50 3.69 -10.48
CA ALA A 164 3.11 2.60 -9.57
C ALA A 164 2.92 3.17 -8.16
N LEU A 165 1.78 2.91 -7.55
CA LEU A 165 1.52 3.27 -6.15
C LEU A 165 1.97 2.10 -5.27
N VAL A 166 3.00 2.31 -4.46
CA VAL A 166 3.50 1.31 -3.51
C VAL A 166 3.24 1.81 -2.11
N GLY A 167 2.47 1.07 -1.33
CA GLY A 167 2.09 1.51 0.01
C GLY A 167 2.32 0.47 1.09
N VAL A 168 2.53 0.96 2.32
CA VAL A 168 2.71 0.11 3.51
C VAL A 168 1.70 0.53 4.57
N SER A 169 0.98 -0.44 5.15
CA SER A 169 -0.01 -0.19 6.22
C SER A 169 -1.09 0.81 5.75
N THR A 170 -1.33 1.88 6.52
CA THR A 170 -2.21 2.99 6.11
C THR A 170 -1.84 3.59 4.77
N GLY A 171 -0.55 3.61 4.41
CA GLY A 171 -0.10 4.07 3.10
C GLY A 171 -0.59 3.18 1.95
N ALA A 172 -0.72 1.87 2.17
CA ALA A 172 -1.32 0.96 1.19
C ALA A 172 -2.81 1.23 0.99
N THR A 173 -3.54 1.56 2.06
CA THR A 173 -4.94 1.99 1.97
C THR A 173 -5.08 3.31 1.21
N LEU A 174 -4.22 4.30 1.48
CA LEU A 174 -4.20 5.57 0.76
C LEU A 174 -3.89 5.39 -0.73
N ALA A 175 -2.99 4.46 -1.07
CA ALA A 175 -2.72 4.09 -2.47
C ALA A 175 -3.94 3.50 -3.17
N LEU A 176 -4.72 2.66 -2.49
CA LEU A 176 -5.98 2.12 -3.00
C LEU A 176 -7.01 3.23 -3.22
N LEU A 177 -7.20 4.13 -2.24
CA LEU A 177 -8.11 5.28 -2.36
C LEU A 177 -7.73 6.19 -3.54
N ALA A 178 -6.44 6.50 -3.69
CA ALA A 178 -5.97 7.30 -4.83
C ALA A 178 -6.24 6.59 -6.17
N ALA A 179 -6.14 5.26 -6.23
CA ALA A 179 -6.39 4.50 -7.45
C ALA A 179 -7.88 4.44 -7.85
N GLU A 180 -8.79 4.74 -6.93
CA GLU A 180 -10.22 4.87 -7.20
C GLU A 180 -10.57 6.22 -7.84
N ASP A 181 -9.70 7.24 -7.71
CA ASP A 181 -9.97 8.59 -8.22
C ASP A 181 -10.01 8.60 -9.77
N PRO A 182 -11.14 9.05 -10.38
CA PRO A 182 -11.27 9.11 -11.82
C PRO A 182 -10.19 9.98 -12.50
N ALA A 183 -9.63 10.98 -11.81
CA ALA A 183 -8.58 11.86 -12.35
C ALA A 183 -7.22 11.14 -12.56
N LEU A 184 -7.05 9.98 -11.94
CA LEU A 184 -5.85 9.12 -12.09
C LEU A 184 -6.07 7.97 -13.07
N ARG A 185 -7.23 7.87 -13.71
CA ARG A 185 -7.50 6.83 -14.70
C ARG A 185 -6.48 6.90 -15.84
N GLY A 186 -5.84 5.77 -16.13
CA GLY A 186 -4.77 5.67 -17.13
C GLY A 186 -3.41 6.22 -16.69
N LYS A 187 -3.28 6.78 -15.49
CA LYS A 187 -2.04 7.34 -14.94
C LYS A 187 -1.37 6.44 -13.89
N ILE A 188 -2.02 5.35 -13.52
CA ILE A 188 -1.49 4.36 -12.59
C ILE A 188 -1.18 3.09 -13.36
N SER A 189 -0.02 2.48 -13.12
CA SER A 189 0.37 1.19 -13.70
C SER A 189 0.03 0.02 -12.79
N LEU A 190 0.13 0.22 -11.46
CA LEU A 190 -0.05 -0.81 -10.43
C LEU A 190 -0.38 -0.16 -9.09
N VAL A 191 -1.15 -0.86 -8.26
CA VAL A 191 -1.16 -0.66 -6.81
C VAL A 191 -0.53 -1.87 -6.14
N ALA A 192 0.59 -1.68 -5.43
CA ALA A 192 1.19 -2.70 -4.59
C ALA A 192 1.10 -2.28 -3.12
N GLY A 193 0.52 -3.13 -2.28
CA GLY A 193 0.27 -2.79 -0.87
C GLY A 193 0.69 -3.89 0.09
N VAL A 194 1.35 -3.49 1.18
CA VAL A 194 1.64 -4.38 2.31
C VAL A 194 0.70 -4.03 3.45
N ALA A 195 -0.06 -5.00 3.91
CA ALA A 195 -0.94 -4.92 5.07
C ALA A 195 -1.93 -3.73 5.06
N PRO A 196 -2.74 -3.51 4.00
CA PRO A 196 -3.76 -2.48 3.99
C PRO A 196 -4.95 -2.85 4.88
N TYR A 197 -5.66 -1.83 5.36
CA TYR A 197 -7.06 -2.01 5.71
C TYR A 197 -7.97 -1.58 4.54
N SER A 198 -9.20 -2.08 4.53
CA SER A 198 -10.20 -1.74 3.52
C SER A 198 -11.45 -1.09 4.09
N ASN A 199 -11.65 -1.19 5.41
CA ASN A 199 -12.82 -0.66 6.10
C ASN A 199 -12.42 -0.06 7.45
N ILE A 200 -12.47 1.26 7.55
CA ILE A 200 -12.11 1.99 8.77
C ILE A 200 -13.04 1.66 9.95
N LYS A 201 -14.31 1.36 9.70
CA LYS A 201 -15.25 0.97 10.75
C LYS A 201 -14.82 -0.32 11.44
N THR A 202 -14.30 -1.30 10.67
CA THR A 202 -13.70 -2.52 11.22
C THR A 202 -12.48 -2.19 12.08
N VAL A 203 -11.61 -1.30 11.59
CA VAL A 203 -10.40 -0.86 12.32
C VAL A 203 -10.77 -0.14 13.63
N LEU A 204 -11.78 0.74 13.60
CA LEU A 204 -12.32 1.40 14.80
C LEU A 204 -12.84 0.38 15.83
N ASN A 205 -13.58 -0.63 15.37
CA ASN A 205 -14.09 -1.68 16.27
C ASN A 205 -12.95 -2.47 16.91
N ILE A 206 -11.95 -2.88 16.11
CA ILE A 206 -10.74 -3.54 16.64
C ILE A 206 -10.08 -2.63 17.69
N ALA A 207 -9.75 -1.38 17.33
CA ALA A 207 -8.99 -0.48 18.17
C ALA A 207 -9.66 -0.14 19.52
N THR A 208 -10.99 -0.19 19.59
CA THR A 208 -11.76 0.16 20.80
C THR A 208 -12.14 -1.06 21.62
N THR A 209 -12.57 -2.16 20.98
CA THR A 209 -13.17 -3.31 21.64
C THR A 209 -12.34 -4.60 21.60
N GLY A 210 -11.30 -4.65 20.75
CA GLY A 210 -10.55 -5.89 20.53
C GLY A 210 -11.32 -6.92 19.70
N HIS A 211 -12.34 -6.49 18.93
CA HIS A 211 -13.14 -7.42 18.14
C HIS A 211 -13.45 -6.86 16.77
N TYR A 212 -13.72 -7.75 15.83
CA TYR A 212 -14.30 -7.41 14.54
C TYR A 212 -15.32 -8.47 14.11
N ARG A 213 -16.18 -8.10 13.18
CA ARG A 213 -17.17 -9.02 12.61
C ARG A 213 -16.69 -9.51 11.26
N ARG A 214 -16.64 -10.84 11.08
CA ARG A 214 -16.37 -11.46 9.79
C ARG A 214 -17.53 -11.25 8.81
N PRO A 215 -17.32 -11.47 7.50
CA PRO A 215 -18.40 -11.38 6.50
C PRO A 215 -19.58 -12.31 6.75
N ASP A 216 -19.36 -13.45 7.41
CA ASP A 216 -20.41 -14.41 7.83
C ASP A 216 -21.18 -13.97 9.08
N GLY A 217 -20.80 -12.84 9.69
CA GLY A 217 -21.41 -12.28 10.89
C GLY A 217 -20.80 -12.72 12.21
N GLU A 218 -19.84 -13.64 12.19
CA GLU A 218 -19.13 -14.09 13.42
C GLU A 218 -18.35 -12.94 14.04
N LEU A 219 -18.45 -12.79 15.36
CA LEU A 219 -17.67 -11.85 16.15
C LEU A 219 -16.37 -12.52 16.58
N VAL A 220 -15.24 -12.01 16.11
CA VAL A 220 -13.91 -12.57 16.35
C VAL A 220 -13.10 -11.62 17.24
N HIS A 221 -12.44 -12.19 18.24
CA HIS A 221 -11.45 -11.46 19.03
C HIS A 221 -10.19 -11.20 18.21
N TYR A 222 -9.61 -10.00 18.38
CA TYR A 222 -8.38 -9.57 17.75
C TYR A 222 -7.50 -8.87 18.78
N GLU A 223 -6.24 -9.28 18.88
CA GLU A 223 -5.30 -8.65 19.80
C GLU A 223 -4.98 -7.22 19.34
N VAL A 224 -5.26 -6.26 20.20
CA VAL A 224 -5.12 -4.83 19.86
C VAL A 224 -3.80 -4.31 20.37
N THR A 225 -3.00 -3.75 19.47
CA THR A 225 -1.81 -3.01 19.88
C THR A 225 -2.20 -1.62 20.41
N PRO A 226 -1.53 -1.13 21.46
CA PRO A 226 -1.77 0.23 21.96
C PRO A 226 -1.59 1.30 20.87
N PHE A 227 -0.61 1.12 20.00
CA PHE A 227 -0.35 2.03 18.89
C PHE A 227 -1.53 2.16 17.92
N LEU A 228 -2.20 1.05 17.56
CA LEU A 228 -3.40 1.12 16.72
C LEU A 228 -4.50 1.96 17.39
N SER A 229 -4.75 1.71 18.68
CA SER A 229 -5.74 2.50 19.44
C SER A 229 -5.38 3.98 19.48
N TYR A 230 -4.11 4.31 19.59
CA TYR A 230 -3.62 5.68 19.59
C TYR A 230 -3.85 6.38 18.24
N VAL A 231 -3.42 5.78 17.13
CA VAL A 231 -3.59 6.33 15.78
C VAL A 231 -5.06 6.51 15.43
N VAL A 232 -5.88 5.52 15.75
CA VAL A 232 -7.33 5.55 15.51
C VAL A 232 -8.00 6.68 16.30
N ALA A 233 -7.65 6.85 17.58
CA ALA A 233 -8.19 7.92 18.39
C ALA A 233 -7.81 9.30 17.87
N ARG A 234 -6.54 9.49 17.51
CA ARG A 234 -6.07 10.76 16.93
C ARG A 234 -6.75 11.06 15.60
N SER A 235 -6.94 10.05 14.77
CA SER A 235 -7.65 10.19 13.50
C SER A 235 -9.12 10.57 13.71
N LEU A 236 -9.81 9.88 14.62
CA LEU A 236 -11.22 10.15 14.91
C LEU A 236 -11.42 11.53 15.56
N VAL A 237 -10.56 11.94 16.50
CA VAL A 237 -10.59 13.30 17.09
C VAL A 237 -10.33 14.37 16.02
N ALA A 238 -9.51 14.07 15.01
CA ALA A 238 -9.22 15.03 13.95
C ALA A 238 -10.39 15.29 12.99
N THR A 239 -11.43 14.43 12.97
CA THR A 239 -12.68 14.67 12.20
C THR A 239 -13.61 15.68 12.89
N LEU A 240 -13.41 15.95 14.18
CA LEU A 240 -14.20 16.96 14.87
C LEU A 240 -13.96 18.34 14.26
N PRO A 241 -14.98 19.23 14.22
CA PRO A 241 -14.81 20.61 13.81
C PRO A 241 -13.67 21.29 14.59
N SER A 242 -12.96 22.21 13.91
CA SER A 242 -11.91 22.97 14.58
C SER A 242 -12.52 23.82 15.72
N GLY A 243 -12.09 23.55 16.96
CA GLY A 243 -12.66 24.19 18.14
C GLY A 243 -11.93 23.75 19.42
N GLU A 244 -12.51 24.12 20.55
CA GLU A 244 -11.95 23.81 21.86
C GLU A 244 -11.98 22.32 22.14
N ASP A 245 -13.11 21.64 21.88
CA ASP A 245 -13.25 20.20 22.08
C ASP A 245 -12.17 19.40 21.38
N ARG A 246 -11.95 19.70 20.06
CA ARG A 246 -10.91 19.02 19.29
C ARG A 246 -9.51 19.27 19.87
N ARG A 247 -9.21 20.53 20.27
CA ARG A 247 -7.89 20.85 20.86
C ARG A 247 -7.70 20.13 22.18
N THR A 248 -8.71 20.13 23.04
CA THR A 248 -8.68 19.47 24.35
C THR A 248 -8.44 17.97 24.22
N LEU A 249 -9.22 17.27 23.39
CA LEU A 249 -9.09 15.84 23.18
C LEU A 249 -7.77 15.47 22.48
N ALA A 250 -7.31 16.28 21.52
CA ALA A 250 -6.02 16.08 20.89
C ALA A 250 -4.85 16.28 21.86
N ALA A 251 -4.93 17.24 22.79
CA ALA A 251 -3.94 17.47 23.83
C ALA A 251 -3.89 16.31 24.84
N GLU A 252 -5.05 15.79 25.25
CA GLU A 252 -5.12 14.60 26.12
C GLU A 252 -4.45 13.37 25.48
N LEU A 253 -4.76 13.09 24.21
CA LEU A 253 -4.11 12.00 23.47
C LEU A 253 -2.62 12.26 23.30
N GLY A 254 -2.22 13.50 23.00
CA GLY A 254 -0.80 13.88 22.93
C GLY A 254 -0.06 13.67 24.24
N ALA A 255 -0.67 13.98 25.38
CA ALA A 255 -0.12 13.76 26.72
C ALA A 255 0.01 12.27 27.06
N ALA A 256 -0.91 11.43 26.60
CA ALA A 256 -0.79 9.97 26.73
C ALA A 256 0.42 9.44 25.96
N GLY A 257 0.68 9.98 24.75
CA GLY A 257 1.80 9.62 23.90
C GLY A 257 1.62 8.30 23.14
N ARG A 258 2.36 8.15 22.03
CA ARG A 258 2.25 6.97 21.16
C ARG A 258 2.78 5.67 21.77
N GLU A 259 3.72 5.78 22.70
CA GLU A 259 4.34 4.62 23.39
C GLU A 259 3.56 4.20 24.64
N SER A 260 2.43 4.86 24.94
CA SER A 260 1.59 4.52 26.08
C SER A 260 1.02 3.10 25.94
N PRO A 261 1.12 2.24 26.95
CA PRO A 261 0.47 0.93 26.93
C PRO A 261 -1.07 1.05 27.01
N HIS A 262 -1.59 2.20 27.42
CA HIS A 262 -3.03 2.45 27.59
C HIS A 262 -3.43 3.85 27.07
N PRO A 263 -3.28 4.13 25.76
CA PRO A 263 -3.45 5.49 25.22
C PRO A 263 -4.85 6.06 25.39
N LEU A 264 -5.86 5.21 25.54
CA LEU A 264 -7.27 5.62 25.72
C LEU A 264 -7.70 5.73 27.19
N SER A 265 -6.80 5.51 28.15
CA SER A 265 -7.18 5.48 29.58
C SER A 265 -7.76 6.82 30.06
N GLY A 266 -7.16 7.94 29.65
CA GLY A 266 -7.68 9.28 29.95
C GLY A 266 -9.10 9.48 29.44
N LEU A 267 -9.33 9.20 28.14
CA LEU A 267 -10.66 9.32 27.53
C LEU A 267 -11.71 8.40 28.17
N ARG A 268 -11.30 7.22 28.63
CA ARG A 268 -12.19 6.24 29.30
C ARG A 268 -12.63 6.66 30.70
N SER A 269 -11.84 7.48 31.39
CA SER A 269 -12.14 8.02 32.72
C SER A 269 -12.65 9.47 32.68
N ARG A 270 -12.70 10.08 31.48
CA ARG A 270 -13.10 11.48 31.33
C ARG A 270 -14.56 11.69 31.64
N GLN A 271 -14.86 12.74 32.42
CA GLN A 271 -16.17 13.34 32.45
C GLN A 271 -16.38 14.18 31.19
N THR A 272 -17.57 14.13 30.62
CA THR A 272 -17.82 14.71 29.28
C THR A 272 -18.79 15.92 29.34
N ASP A 273 -19.14 16.41 30.55
CA ASP A 273 -20.13 17.47 30.70
C ASP A 273 -19.72 18.79 30.03
N ASP A 274 -18.43 19.04 29.97
CA ASP A 274 -17.77 20.18 29.32
C ASP A 274 -17.68 20.11 27.81
N LEU A 275 -17.97 18.95 27.21
CA LEU A 275 -17.85 18.72 25.75
C LEU A 275 -19.18 18.98 25.04
N GLY A 276 -19.09 19.42 23.80
CA GLY A 276 -20.22 19.47 22.88
C GLY A 276 -20.72 18.09 22.46
N PRO A 277 -21.91 17.98 21.84
CA PRO A 277 -22.55 16.70 21.52
C PRO A 277 -21.68 15.79 20.60
N GLY A 278 -21.04 16.36 19.58
CA GLY A 278 -20.17 15.62 18.67
C GLY A 278 -18.94 15.05 19.37
N ALA A 279 -18.28 15.83 20.22
CA ALA A 279 -17.14 15.37 21.01
C ALA A 279 -17.54 14.30 22.03
N LYS A 280 -18.73 14.43 22.66
CA LYS A 280 -19.29 13.40 23.56
C LYS A 280 -19.47 12.06 22.85
N SER A 281 -20.00 12.05 21.62
CA SER A 281 -20.17 10.81 20.85
C SER A 281 -18.84 10.18 20.46
N VAL A 282 -17.85 10.99 20.08
CA VAL A 282 -16.48 10.52 19.77
C VAL A 282 -15.83 9.90 21.02
N VAL A 283 -15.88 10.57 22.17
CA VAL A 283 -15.37 10.01 23.43
C VAL A 283 -16.14 8.74 23.82
N GLY A 284 -17.47 8.72 23.65
CA GLY A 284 -18.29 7.54 23.92
C GLY A 284 -17.89 6.31 23.10
N LEU A 285 -17.55 6.50 21.81
CA LEU A 285 -17.04 5.43 20.96
C LEU A 285 -15.63 4.99 21.36
N LEU A 286 -14.70 5.92 21.61
CA LEU A 286 -13.32 5.62 22.00
C LEU A 286 -13.21 4.98 23.39
N ALA A 287 -14.09 5.33 24.30
CA ALA A 287 -14.16 4.74 25.63
C ALA A 287 -14.81 3.33 25.64
N ASN A 288 -15.50 2.95 24.57
CA ASN A 288 -16.22 1.69 24.50
C ASN A 288 -15.26 0.47 24.47
N ARG A 289 -15.65 -0.58 25.22
CA ARG A 289 -14.97 -1.89 25.23
C ARG A 289 -15.90 -3.05 24.87
N ASP A 290 -17.21 -2.76 24.72
CA ASP A 290 -18.22 -3.77 24.42
C ASP A 290 -18.51 -3.81 22.93
N PRO A 291 -18.13 -4.89 22.22
CA PRO A 291 -18.37 -5.02 20.78
C PRO A 291 -19.86 -5.02 20.42
N LYS A 292 -20.77 -5.33 21.36
CA LYS A 292 -22.22 -5.29 21.12
C LYS A 292 -22.76 -3.86 21.03
N ARG A 293 -22.09 -2.91 21.70
CA ARG A 293 -22.48 -1.50 21.71
C ARG A 293 -21.87 -0.70 20.55
N PHE A 294 -20.87 -1.27 19.89
CA PHE A 294 -20.08 -0.55 18.86
C PHE A 294 -20.96 0.05 17.77
N GLU A 295 -21.88 -0.73 17.19
CA GLU A 295 -22.74 -0.26 16.09
C GLU A 295 -23.61 0.94 16.49
N ALA A 296 -24.21 0.91 17.68
CA ALA A 296 -25.02 2.01 18.18
C ALA A 296 -24.19 3.27 18.43
N LEU A 297 -22.98 3.13 18.98
CA LEU A 297 -22.08 4.25 19.24
C LEU A 297 -21.50 4.82 17.93
N TYR A 298 -21.19 3.99 16.95
CA TYR A 298 -20.77 4.43 15.62
C TYR A 298 -21.90 5.22 14.93
N ALA A 299 -23.12 4.73 14.99
CA ALA A 299 -24.29 5.42 14.42
C ALA A 299 -24.60 6.76 15.13
N ALA A 300 -24.21 6.91 16.39
CA ALA A 300 -24.37 8.15 17.16
C ALA A 300 -23.29 9.21 16.86
N LEU A 301 -22.26 8.90 16.06
CA LEU A 301 -21.30 9.90 15.58
C LEU A 301 -22.01 10.94 14.70
N PRO A 302 -21.53 12.19 14.66
CA PRO A 302 -22.00 13.18 13.70
C PRO A 302 -21.94 12.68 12.27
N ASP A 303 -22.88 13.07 11.42
CA ASP A 303 -22.94 12.65 10.01
C ASP A 303 -21.64 13.00 9.26
N GLU A 304 -21.13 14.20 9.46
CA GLU A 304 -19.87 14.67 8.88
C GLU A 304 -18.68 13.78 9.31
N THR A 305 -18.60 13.43 10.61
CA THR A 305 -17.57 12.50 11.10
C THR A 305 -17.68 11.12 10.45
N ARG A 306 -18.90 10.60 10.27
CA ARG A 306 -19.11 9.31 9.60
C ARG A 306 -18.72 9.36 8.13
N GLN A 307 -19.05 10.46 7.45
CA GLN A 307 -18.64 10.69 6.06
C GLN A 307 -17.12 10.73 5.93
N ASP A 308 -16.43 11.50 6.77
CA ASP A 308 -14.96 11.55 6.79
C ASP A 308 -14.33 10.16 6.98
N LEU A 309 -14.93 9.32 7.84
CA LEU A 309 -14.48 7.95 8.04
C LEU A 309 -14.76 7.05 6.82
N GLU A 310 -15.90 7.22 6.16
CA GLU A 310 -16.23 6.49 4.94
C GLU A 310 -15.28 6.83 3.81
N GLU A 311 -14.90 8.09 3.65
CA GLU A 311 -13.89 8.54 2.67
C GLU A 311 -12.50 7.90 2.89
N LEU A 312 -12.22 7.42 4.10
CA LEU A 312 -10.99 6.67 4.42
C LEU A 312 -11.14 5.15 4.25
N SER A 313 -12.24 4.69 3.70
CA SER A 313 -12.54 3.27 3.52
C SER A 313 -12.66 2.91 2.04
N PRO A 314 -11.69 2.22 1.44
CA PRO A 314 -11.82 1.77 0.04
C PRO A 314 -13.12 1.00 -0.24
N LEU A 315 -13.61 0.22 0.73
CA LEU A 315 -14.86 -0.53 0.58
C LEU A 315 -16.15 0.30 0.71
N ALA A 316 -16.10 1.51 1.24
CA ALA A 316 -17.26 2.41 1.32
C ALA A 316 -17.47 3.13 -0.02
N GLY A 317 -16.40 3.36 -0.79
CA GLY A 317 -16.45 3.97 -2.11
C GLY A 317 -17.23 3.15 -3.13
N THR A 318 -17.71 3.83 -4.16
CA THR A 318 -18.32 3.22 -5.36
C THR A 318 -17.33 3.07 -6.49
N GLY A 319 -16.10 3.56 -6.30
CA GLY A 319 -15.01 3.49 -7.26
C GLY A 319 -14.59 2.05 -7.58
N LYS A 320 -14.02 1.88 -8.76
CA LYS A 320 -13.39 0.62 -9.17
C LYS A 320 -11.95 0.90 -9.56
N ILE A 321 -11.07 0.10 -9.02
CA ILE A 321 -9.66 0.11 -9.40
C ILE A 321 -9.52 -0.72 -10.67
N SER A 322 -9.17 -0.07 -11.78
CA SER A 322 -9.06 -0.69 -13.11
C SER A 322 -7.63 -1.14 -13.47
N VAL A 323 -6.73 -1.05 -12.51
CA VAL A 323 -5.32 -1.47 -12.66
C VAL A 323 -5.05 -2.71 -11.80
N PRO A 324 -4.01 -3.49 -12.11
CA PRO A 324 -3.61 -4.61 -11.27
C PRO A 324 -3.34 -4.18 -9.83
N VAL A 325 -3.77 -5.01 -8.87
CA VAL A 325 -3.57 -4.80 -7.43
C VAL A 325 -2.87 -6.01 -6.85
N GLU A 326 -1.66 -5.82 -6.36
CA GLU A 326 -0.88 -6.82 -5.63
C GLU A 326 -0.85 -6.46 -4.14
N LEU A 327 -1.31 -7.37 -3.29
CA LEU A 327 -1.35 -7.15 -1.83
C LEU A 327 -0.57 -8.26 -1.13
N ALA A 328 0.15 -7.91 -0.06
CA ALA A 328 0.78 -8.86 0.84
C ALA A 328 0.37 -8.58 2.28
N THR A 329 0.17 -9.63 3.09
CA THR A 329 -0.18 -9.51 4.51
C THR A 329 0.34 -10.71 5.29
N GLY A 330 0.59 -10.53 6.58
CA GLY A 330 0.89 -11.62 7.49
C GLY A 330 -0.38 -12.41 7.86
N PRO A 331 -0.27 -13.72 8.14
CA PRO A 331 -1.41 -14.52 8.60
C PRO A 331 -1.92 -14.07 9.98
N HIS A 332 -1.05 -13.51 10.79
CA HIS A 332 -1.29 -12.99 12.14
C HIS A 332 -0.84 -11.54 12.23
N ASP A 333 -1.28 -10.71 11.27
CA ASP A 333 -0.94 -9.29 11.25
C ASP A 333 -1.37 -8.62 12.55
N LYS A 334 -0.50 -7.79 13.14
CA LYS A 334 -0.74 -7.19 14.47
C LYS A 334 -1.70 -6.01 14.45
N TYR A 335 -2.11 -5.51 13.25
CA TYR A 335 -3.00 -4.35 13.15
C TYR A 335 -4.27 -4.65 12.36
N PHE A 336 -4.17 -5.36 11.23
CA PHE A 336 -5.30 -5.59 10.34
C PHE A 336 -5.41 -7.07 9.95
N PRO A 337 -6.58 -7.70 10.19
CA PRO A 337 -6.76 -9.09 9.78
C PRO A 337 -6.67 -9.24 8.25
N PRO A 338 -6.17 -10.36 7.72
CA PRO A 338 -6.08 -10.63 6.28
C PRO A 338 -7.40 -10.46 5.52
N SER A 339 -8.53 -10.58 6.21
CA SER A 339 -9.86 -10.32 5.66
C SER A 339 -10.03 -8.90 5.11
N GLN A 340 -9.25 -7.93 5.59
CA GLN A 340 -9.23 -6.57 5.05
C GLN A 340 -8.70 -6.55 3.61
N SER A 341 -7.64 -7.30 3.30
CA SER A 341 -7.13 -7.45 1.92
C SER A 341 -8.08 -8.25 1.04
N TYR A 342 -8.66 -9.34 1.56
CA TYR A 342 -9.62 -10.15 0.79
C TYR A 342 -10.92 -9.41 0.47
N GLY A 343 -11.39 -8.53 1.35
CA GLY A 343 -12.61 -7.74 1.18
C GLY A 343 -12.61 -6.85 -0.06
N LEU A 344 -11.43 -6.51 -0.59
CA LEU A 344 -11.27 -5.61 -1.74
C LEU A 344 -11.75 -6.18 -3.10
N VAL A 345 -12.27 -7.42 -3.14
CA VAL A 345 -12.76 -8.06 -4.40
C VAL A 345 -13.76 -7.21 -5.17
N ARG A 346 -14.59 -6.47 -4.46
CA ARG A 346 -15.67 -5.69 -5.07
C ARG A 346 -15.15 -4.49 -5.88
N ILE A 347 -14.09 -3.86 -5.41
CA ILE A 347 -13.52 -2.65 -6.01
C ILE A 347 -12.29 -2.93 -6.87
N ALA A 348 -11.55 -4.00 -6.59
CA ALA A 348 -10.35 -4.42 -7.30
C ALA A 348 -10.49 -5.87 -7.77
N PRO A 349 -11.20 -6.13 -8.88
CA PRO A 349 -11.43 -7.49 -9.38
C PRO A 349 -10.12 -8.19 -9.80
N GLU A 350 -9.15 -7.45 -10.33
CA GLU A 350 -7.84 -7.96 -10.74
C GLU A 350 -6.81 -7.90 -9.58
N ARG A 351 -7.26 -8.14 -8.35
CA ARG A 351 -6.35 -8.19 -7.21
C ARG A 351 -5.77 -9.58 -7.01
N ARG A 352 -4.54 -9.61 -6.51
CA ARG A 352 -3.91 -10.78 -5.93
C ARG A 352 -3.53 -10.51 -4.48
N VAL A 353 -3.92 -11.41 -3.59
CA VAL A 353 -3.57 -11.33 -2.16
C VAL A 353 -2.58 -12.44 -1.84
N THR A 354 -1.43 -12.07 -1.33
CA THR A 354 -0.36 -12.95 -0.87
C THR A 354 -0.37 -12.95 0.67
N VAL A 355 -0.65 -14.09 1.27
CA VAL A 355 -0.51 -14.27 2.72
C VAL A 355 0.79 -15.00 2.99
N THR A 356 1.66 -14.43 3.79
CA THR A 356 2.99 -15.00 4.06
C THR A 356 3.43 -14.79 5.49
N GLY A 357 3.99 -15.83 6.10
CA GLY A 357 4.59 -15.78 7.43
C GLY A 357 5.86 -14.93 7.52
N ALA A 358 6.42 -14.52 6.35
CA ALA A 358 7.57 -13.62 6.31
C ALA A 358 7.22 -12.17 6.75
N LEU A 359 5.93 -11.83 6.87
CA LEU A 359 5.47 -10.50 7.29
C LEU A 359 4.88 -10.56 8.70
N ASP A 360 5.43 -9.73 9.59
CA ASP A 360 4.77 -9.24 10.78
C ASP A 360 4.34 -7.79 10.53
N HIS A 361 3.12 -7.61 9.98
CA HIS A 361 2.61 -6.37 9.44
C HIS A 361 3.51 -5.81 8.33
N ALA A 362 4.30 -4.77 8.62
CA ALA A 362 5.23 -4.13 7.69
C ALA A 362 6.69 -4.55 7.90
N GLU A 363 6.97 -5.37 8.88
CA GLU A 363 8.31 -5.85 9.20
C GLU A 363 8.54 -7.20 8.53
N LEU A 364 9.66 -7.30 7.81
CA LEU A 364 10.06 -8.55 7.17
C LEU A 364 10.81 -9.42 8.19
N ASN A 365 10.19 -10.52 8.57
CA ASN A 365 10.81 -11.51 9.45
C ASN A 365 11.51 -12.57 8.61
N VAL A 366 12.86 -12.59 8.67
CA VAL A 366 13.68 -13.53 7.92
C VAL A 366 14.14 -14.64 8.86
N SER A 367 13.45 -15.77 8.80
CA SER A 367 13.88 -17.01 9.42
C SER A 367 14.35 -18.00 8.36
N LEU A 368 15.52 -18.58 8.54
CA LEU A 368 16.00 -19.66 7.66
C LEU A 368 15.09 -20.91 7.72
N GLU A 369 14.29 -21.02 8.77
CA GLU A 369 13.33 -22.11 8.96
C GLU A 369 12.09 -21.93 8.08
N ASP A 370 11.82 -20.69 7.57
CA ASP A 370 10.62 -20.38 6.78
C ASP A 370 10.95 -19.91 5.36
N MET A 371 11.76 -20.66 4.65
CA MET A 371 12.14 -20.41 3.24
C MET A 371 10.92 -20.30 2.31
N GLN A 372 9.84 -21.03 2.62
CA GLN A 372 8.61 -20.97 1.81
C GLN A 372 7.91 -19.62 1.95
N ALA A 373 7.86 -19.07 3.16
CA ALA A 373 7.28 -17.76 3.40
C ALA A 373 8.07 -16.65 2.69
N LEU A 374 9.40 -16.73 2.71
CA LEU A 374 10.27 -15.81 1.99
C LEU A 374 10.08 -15.91 0.47
N ALA A 375 10.03 -17.13 -0.08
CA ALA A 375 9.76 -17.33 -1.50
C ALA A 375 8.38 -16.81 -1.93
N THR A 376 7.39 -16.91 -1.03
CA THR A 376 6.04 -16.38 -1.26
C THR A 376 6.05 -14.85 -1.28
N PHE A 377 6.81 -14.20 -0.38
CA PHE A 377 6.99 -12.76 -0.38
C PHE A 377 7.78 -12.28 -1.61
N ASP A 378 8.88 -12.96 -1.95
CA ASP A 378 9.67 -12.68 -3.15
C ASP A 378 8.80 -12.71 -4.41
N ALA A 379 7.94 -13.71 -4.56
CA ALA A 379 7.01 -13.79 -5.68
C ALA A 379 6.03 -12.60 -5.75
N PHE A 380 5.60 -12.05 -4.61
CA PHE A 380 4.82 -10.81 -4.57
C PHE A 380 5.64 -9.62 -5.08
N VAL A 381 6.89 -9.46 -4.62
CA VAL A 381 7.78 -8.37 -5.06
C VAL A 381 8.07 -8.47 -6.55
N VAL A 382 8.42 -9.66 -7.06
CA VAL A 382 8.69 -9.90 -8.50
C VAL A 382 7.49 -9.51 -9.36
N ARG A 383 6.27 -9.94 -9.00
CA ARG A 383 5.06 -9.58 -9.75
C ARG A 383 4.81 -8.07 -9.73
N SER A 384 4.95 -7.45 -8.56
CA SER A 384 4.78 -6.01 -8.41
C SER A 384 5.77 -5.23 -9.28
N LEU A 385 7.06 -5.60 -9.27
CA LEU A 385 8.07 -4.92 -10.07
C LEU A 385 7.87 -5.12 -11.59
N ARG A 386 7.44 -6.30 -12.02
CA ARG A 386 7.12 -6.54 -13.44
C ARG A 386 5.98 -5.65 -13.91
N THR A 387 4.90 -5.57 -13.12
CA THR A 387 3.71 -4.81 -13.48
C THR A 387 3.95 -3.30 -13.36
N ALA A 388 4.83 -2.85 -12.45
CA ALA A 388 5.19 -1.44 -12.29
C ALA A 388 5.93 -0.87 -13.51
N ARG A 389 6.62 -1.73 -14.29
CA ARG A 389 7.24 -1.31 -15.55
C ARG A 389 6.15 -1.19 -16.62
N VAL A 390 5.94 0.00 -17.11
CA VAL A 390 5.17 0.22 -18.34
C VAL A 390 6.04 -0.32 -19.47
N GLU A 391 5.65 -1.44 -20.07
CA GLU A 391 6.19 -1.84 -21.37
C GLU A 391 5.55 -0.88 -22.41
N ASP A 392 6.40 -0.12 -23.13
CA ASP A 392 6.00 0.73 -24.25
C ASP A 392 5.47 -0.13 -25.41
#